data_593038c9328205b2c9c5a066f5db4c00
#
_entry.id   593038c9328205b2c9c5a066f5db4c00
#
_cell.length_a   1.000
_cell.length_b   1.000
_cell.length_c   1.000
_cell.angle_alpha   90.00
_cell.angle_beta   90.00
_cell.angle_gamma   90.00
#
_symmetry.space_group_name_H-M   'P 1'
#
loop_
_entity.id
_entity.type
_entity.pdbx_description
1 polymer ?
#
loop_
_entity_poly.entity_id
_entity_poly.type
_entity_poly.pdbx_seq_one_letter_code
_entity_poly.pdbx_strand_id
1 'polypeptide(L)'
;MLRFIFKGWVYDFYVKPIFYFTFYGFEWVKPLPEWAIYSLFWLMTLIGIFIALGFLYRISIILFFLIFTYIELIDVTNYLNHYYLVSLLSFLMIFLPLNSNYALDNSIGISQKRLSIPFWAVIALRLQIGVVYFFGGISKIKYDWLIEAQPLKIWLSANSHLPIIGPLFDQEWVAYLFSWGGMLFDLFIPFLLVYKRTRLAGFILVIVFHILTALLFPIGMFPWVMTLCVIIFFPTQWHEKVLSRFFSPKLIQSPPVVQKINTSPLIIGLLTIFFLIQCIMPFRYLLYPGNLLWTEQGYRFSWNIMLIEKRAHIEFLAIDKATGKATIILPEKYLTKQQRLTMSTQPDMILQFAHFIRDKYYEKGMKNIEVKAECYVTLNGGKGRLLINPNVNLAEQQEGCRNKSWITEYNN
;
A
#
# COMPACT_ATOMS: atom_id res chain seq x y z
N MET A 1 -3.24 13.96 3.92
CA MET A 1 -2.17 14.80 4.47
C MET A 1 -2.60 15.50 5.76
N LEU A 2 -3.67 16.29 5.77
CA LEU A 2 -4.14 17.00 6.99
C LEU A 2 -4.32 16.09 8.21
N ARG A 3 -4.88 14.87 8.00
CA ARG A 3 -5.03 13.89 9.08
C ARG A 3 -3.70 13.53 9.76
N PHE A 4 -2.61 13.42 9.00
CA PHE A 4 -1.28 13.15 9.56
C PHE A 4 -0.79 14.28 10.42
N ILE A 5 -0.97 15.53 9.95
CA ILE A 5 -0.56 16.73 10.67
C ILE A 5 -1.34 16.85 12.00
N PHE A 6 -2.68 16.83 11.93
CA PHE A 6 -3.53 17.05 13.10
C PHE A 6 -3.54 15.92 14.14
N LYS A 7 -3.20 14.68 13.72
CA LYS A 7 -3.06 13.55 14.64
C LYS A 7 -1.65 13.38 15.20
N GLY A 8 -0.70 14.25 14.84
CA GLY A 8 0.68 14.13 15.25
C GLY A 8 1.46 12.99 14.58
N TRP A 9 0.87 12.33 13.57
CA TRP A 9 1.49 11.18 12.90
C TRP A 9 2.73 11.55 12.09
N VAL A 10 2.86 12.83 11.66
CA VAL A 10 4.09 13.32 11.02
C VAL A 10 5.26 13.18 11.98
N TYR A 11 5.08 13.61 13.24
CA TYR A 11 6.10 13.47 14.27
C TYR A 11 6.37 11.99 14.60
N ASP A 12 5.31 11.24 14.90
CA ASP A 12 5.45 9.86 15.37
C ASP A 12 6.11 8.92 14.37
N PHE A 13 5.89 9.13 13.04
CA PHE A 13 6.37 8.22 12.00
C PHE A 13 7.64 8.69 11.27
N TYR A 14 7.89 10.00 11.22
CA TYR A 14 8.98 10.54 10.38
C TYR A 14 10.00 11.39 11.14
N VAL A 15 9.73 11.77 12.40
CA VAL A 15 10.66 12.61 13.19
C VAL A 15 11.15 11.86 14.43
N LYS A 16 10.25 11.24 15.19
CA LYS A 16 10.55 10.53 16.43
C LYS A 16 11.45 9.29 16.27
N PRO A 17 11.34 8.48 15.18
CA PRO A 17 12.17 7.30 15.04
C PRO A 17 13.66 7.67 14.95
N ILE A 18 14.51 6.90 15.63
CA ILE A 18 15.98 7.02 15.54
C ILE A 18 16.57 6.04 14.54
N PHE A 19 15.80 5.08 14.08
CA PHE A 19 16.12 4.11 13.05
C PHE A 19 14.95 3.99 12.09
N TYR A 20 15.24 3.87 10.78
CA TYR A 20 14.24 3.73 9.72
C TYR A 20 14.53 2.47 8.91
N PHE A 21 13.50 1.68 8.67
CA PHE A 21 13.58 0.51 7.82
C PHE A 21 13.47 0.94 6.36
N THR A 22 14.47 0.61 5.56
CA THR A 22 14.57 1.05 4.17
C THR A 22 14.01 0.00 3.21
N PHE A 23 13.50 0.44 2.06
CA PHE A 23 13.24 -0.44 0.94
C PHE A 23 14.55 -0.83 0.27
N TYR A 24 14.70 -2.09 -0.08
CA TYR A 24 15.85 -2.60 -0.81
C TYR A 24 16.07 -1.82 -2.12
N GLY A 25 17.29 -1.30 -2.31
CA GLY A 25 17.66 -0.43 -3.43
C GLY A 25 17.35 1.07 -3.21
N PHE A 26 16.74 1.43 -2.06
CA PHE A 26 16.44 2.81 -1.68
C PHE A 26 17.08 3.22 -0.34
N GLU A 27 18.15 2.57 0.06
CA GLU A 27 18.86 2.81 1.34
C GLU A 27 19.43 4.23 1.42
N TRP A 28 19.55 4.90 0.28
CA TRP A 28 19.96 6.29 0.17
C TRP A 28 18.87 7.30 0.55
N VAL A 29 17.60 6.89 0.60
CA VAL A 29 16.50 7.74 1.04
C VAL A 29 16.59 7.91 2.56
N LYS A 30 16.75 9.14 3.00
CA LYS A 30 16.85 9.48 4.43
C LYS A 30 15.80 10.52 4.79
N PRO A 31 15.29 10.54 6.05
CA PRO A 31 14.36 11.55 6.50
C PRO A 31 15.02 12.93 6.48
N LEU A 32 14.29 13.94 6.08
CA LEU A 32 14.67 15.34 6.19
C LEU A 32 14.48 15.83 7.63
N PRO A 33 15.07 16.99 7.99
CA PRO A 33 14.81 17.64 9.27
C PRO A 33 13.31 17.87 9.50
N GLU A 34 12.90 17.90 10.76
CA GLU A 34 11.50 18.01 11.17
C GLU A 34 10.73 19.11 10.42
N TRP A 35 11.25 20.34 10.39
CA TRP A 35 10.62 21.46 9.71
C TRP A 35 10.38 21.19 8.22
N ALA A 36 11.30 20.50 7.55
CA ALA A 36 11.17 20.17 6.14
C ALA A 36 10.12 19.09 5.90
N ILE A 37 10.06 18.06 6.75
CA ILE A 37 9.00 17.04 6.68
C ILE A 37 7.62 17.68 6.83
N TYR A 38 7.41 18.52 7.84
CA TYR A 38 6.14 19.23 8.01
C TYR A 38 5.81 20.12 6.81
N SER A 39 6.82 20.81 6.26
CA SER A 39 6.65 21.62 5.05
C SER A 39 6.21 20.79 3.86
N LEU A 40 6.76 19.58 3.66
CA LEU A 40 6.34 18.67 2.60
C LEU A 40 4.87 18.22 2.78
N PHE A 41 4.42 17.94 3.99
CA PHE A 41 3.02 17.56 4.24
C PHE A 41 2.04 18.72 3.94
N TRP A 42 2.38 19.96 4.32
CA TRP A 42 1.61 21.14 3.98
C TRP A 42 1.62 21.41 2.47
N LEU A 43 2.79 21.30 1.85
CA LEU A 43 2.95 21.46 0.40
C LEU A 43 2.12 20.43 -0.36
N MET A 44 2.15 19.15 0.03
CA MET A 44 1.30 18.11 -0.60
C MET A 44 -0.19 18.42 -0.44
N THR A 45 -0.61 18.98 0.69
CA THR A 45 -2.00 19.38 0.89
C THR A 45 -2.40 20.48 -0.10
N LEU A 46 -1.55 21.50 -0.26
CA LEU A 46 -1.76 22.58 -1.23
C LEU A 46 -1.77 22.05 -2.67
N ILE A 47 -0.78 21.23 -3.02
CA ILE A 47 -0.67 20.62 -4.35
C ILE A 47 -1.89 19.72 -4.63
N GLY A 48 -2.39 18.98 -3.66
CA GLY A 48 -3.61 18.17 -3.79
C GLY A 48 -4.83 19.03 -4.14
N ILE A 49 -4.95 20.22 -3.54
CA ILE A 49 -5.99 21.21 -3.92
C ILE A 49 -5.77 21.70 -5.35
N PHE A 50 -4.53 21.98 -5.74
CA PHE A 50 -4.21 22.43 -7.10
C PHE A 50 -4.56 21.35 -8.14
N ILE A 51 -4.26 20.08 -7.87
CA ILE A 51 -4.65 18.96 -8.73
C ILE A 51 -6.18 18.89 -8.86
N ALA A 52 -6.91 19.00 -7.75
CA ALA A 52 -8.36 18.93 -7.74
C ALA A 52 -9.02 20.07 -8.55
N LEU A 53 -8.43 21.27 -8.50
CA LEU A 53 -8.87 22.45 -9.25
C LEU A 53 -8.34 22.48 -10.69
N GLY A 54 -7.42 21.59 -11.05
CA GLY A 54 -6.73 21.63 -12.34
C GLY A 54 -5.88 22.89 -12.51
N PHE A 55 -5.25 23.38 -11.42
CA PHE A 55 -4.36 24.54 -11.43
C PHE A 55 -2.90 24.11 -11.50
N LEU A 56 -2.15 24.68 -12.48
CA LEU A 56 -0.79 24.27 -12.79
C LEU A 56 -0.63 22.74 -12.82
N TYR A 57 -1.62 22.07 -13.38
CA TYR A 57 -1.84 20.63 -13.23
C TYR A 57 -0.58 19.79 -13.47
N ARG A 58 0.17 20.07 -14.55
CA ARG A 58 1.37 19.30 -14.92
C ARG A 58 2.47 19.35 -13.85
N ILE A 59 2.72 20.55 -13.33
CA ILE A 59 3.71 20.75 -12.27
C ILE A 59 3.20 20.14 -10.98
N SER A 60 1.94 20.38 -10.64
CA SER A 60 1.32 19.88 -9.41
C SER A 60 1.34 18.36 -9.32
N ILE A 61 0.98 17.63 -10.38
CA ILE A 61 0.96 16.18 -10.34
C ILE A 61 2.37 15.56 -10.27
N ILE A 62 3.36 16.16 -10.95
CA ILE A 62 4.75 15.72 -10.88
C ILE A 62 5.30 15.91 -9.46
N LEU A 63 5.11 17.10 -8.88
CA LEU A 63 5.56 17.40 -7.53
C LEU A 63 4.85 16.50 -6.49
N PHE A 64 3.55 16.29 -6.64
CA PHE A 64 2.81 15.39 -5.77
C PHE A 64 3.38 13.96 -5.82
N PHE A 65 3.59 13.41 -7.01
CA PHE A 65 4.18 12.08 -7.19
C PHE A 65 5.55 11.97 -6.53
N LEU A 66 6.43 12.94 -6.75
CA LEU A 66 7.79 12.92 -6.22
C LEU A 66 7.80 13.02 -4.69
N ILE A 67 7.04 13.97 -4.12
CA ILE A 67 7.00 14.19 -2.67
C ILE A 67 6.31 13.00 -1.98
N PHE A 68 5.18 12.55 -2.51
CA PHE A 68 4.45 11.43 -1.93
C PHE A 68 5.29 10.15 -1.93
N THR A 69 5.91 9.81 -3.07
CA THR A 69 6.78 8.64 -3.19
C THR A 69 8.02 8.74 -2.29
N TYR A 70 8.62 9.94 -2.16
CA TYR A 70 9.72 10.15 -1.23
C TYR A 70 9.31 9.82 0.21
N ILE A 71 8.16 10.33 0.66
CA ILE A 71 7.66 10.09 2.03
C ILE A 71 7.38 8.60 2.27
N GLU A 72 6.80 7.89 1.28
CA GLU A 72 6.57 6.45 1.36
C GLU A 72 7.87 5.64 1.45
N LEU A 73 8.94 6.10 0.82
CA LEU A 73 10.23 5.41 0.80
C LEU A 73 11.06 5.60 2.07
N ILE A 74 10.70 6.52 2.99
CA ILE A 74 11.47 6.79 4.21
C ILE A 74 11.48 5.59 5.16
N ASP A 75 10.31 4.94 5.36
CA ASP A 75 10.20 3.83 6.33
C ASP A 75 9.20 2.77 5.84
N VAL A 76 9.70 1.56 5.59
CA VAL A 76 8.91 0.41 5.14
C VAL A 76 7.81 0.03 6.12
N THR A 77 7.96 0.34 7.42
CA THR A 77 6.93 0.04 8.43
C THR A 77 5.61 0.82 8.21
N ASN A 78 5.67 1.88 7.42
CA ASN A 78 4.51 2.70 7.04
C ASN A 78 3.87 2.24 5.71
N TYR A 79 4.41 1.20 5.05
CA TYR A 79 3.88 0.71 3.78
C TYR A 79 2.42 0.26 3.92
N LEU A 80 1.56 0.80 3.03
CA LEU A 80 0.18 0.37 2.86
C LEU A 80 -0.15 0.24 1.37
N ASN A 81 -0.92 -0.80 1.00
CA ASN A 81 -1.30 -1.03 -0.41
C ASN A 81 -1.99 0.18 -1.05
N HIS A 82 -2.77 0.97 -0.30
CA HIS A 82 -3.42 2.17 -0.85
C HIS A 82 -2.46 3.34 -1.03
N TYR A 83 -1.38 3.43 -0.28
CA TYR A 83 -0.33 4.41 -0.54
C TYR A 83 0.43 4.05 -1.82
N TYR A 84 0.78 2.77 -1.97
CA TYR A 84 1.31 2.28 -3.24
C TYR A 84 0.37 2.58 -4.42
N LEU A 85 -0.95 2.38 -4.27
CA LEU A 85 -1.93 2.77 -5.30
C LEU A 85 -1.90 4.26 -5.62
N VAL A 86 -1.83 5.14 -4.61
CA VAL A 86 -1.76 6.59 -4.83
C VAL A 86 -0.50 6.99 -5.59
N SER A 87 0.66 6.37 -5.27
CA SER A 87 1.91 6.58 -6.03
C SER A 87 1.74 6.15 -7.49
N LEU A 88 1.15 4.98 -7.76
CA LEU A 88 0.92 4.49 -9.13
C LEU A 88 -0.07 5.35 -9.91
N LEU A 89 -1.18 5.76 -9.28
CA LEU A 89 -2.16 6.64 -9.92
C LEU A 89 -1.57 8.01 -10.22
N SER A 90 -0.84 8.61 -9.27
CA SER A 90 -0.19 9.90 -9.51
C SER A 90 0.86 9.83 -10.61
N PHE A 91 1.63 8.73 -10.69
CA PHE A 91 2.53 8.47 -11.82
C PHE A 91 1.79 8.39 -13.15
N LEU A 92 0.72 7.60 -13.25
CA LEU A 92 -0.09 7.52 -14.47
C LEU A 92 -0.66 8.89 -14.85
N MET A 93 -1.17 9.65 -13.89
CA MET A 93 -1.76 10.97 -14.11
C MET A 93 -0.78 11.99 -14.71
N ILE A 94 0.54 11.81 -14.55
CA ILE A 94 1.56 12.66 -15.21
C ILE A 94 1.40 12.64 -16.74
N PHE A 95 1.08 11.48 -17.31
CA PHE A 95 0.99 11.30 -18.76
C PHE A 95 -0.38 11.64 -19.33
N LEU A 96 -1.39 11.80 -18.47
CA LEU A 96 -2.77 11.99 -18.89
C LEU A 96 -3.15 13.47 -19.01
N PRO A 97 -3.97 13.86 -20.02
CA PRO A 97 -4.42 15.24 -20.21
C PRO A 97 -5.63 15.58 -19.33
N LEU A 98 -5.50 15.47 -18.00
CA LEU A 98 -6.63 15.59 -17.07
C LEU A 98 -7.08 17.03 -16.81
N ASN A 99 -6.31 18.05 -17.22
CA ASN A 99 -6.70 19.46 -17.20
C ASN A 99 -7.39 19.94 -18.50
N SER A 100 -8.03 19.02 -19.21
CA SER A 100 -8.66 19.33 -20.51
C SER A 100 -10.00 20.03 -20.40
N ASN A 101 -10.75 19.82 -19.30
CA ASN A 101 -12.04 20.45 -19.02
C ASN A 101 -12.20 20.70 -17.52
N TYR A 102 -13.04 21.67 -17.16
CA TYR A 102 -13.33 22.04 -15.76
C TYR A 102 -12.06 22.31 -14.92
N ALA A 103 -11.00 22.80 -15.55
CA ALA A 103 -9.74 23.13 -14.93
C ALA A 103 -9.50 24.62 -14.88
N LEU A 104 -8.91 25.13 -13.79
CA LEU A 104 -8.51 26.53 -13.70
C LEU A 104 -7.50 26.91 -14.79
N ASP A 105 -6.61 25.99 -15.18
CA ASP A 105 -5.66 26.17 -16.28
C ASP A 105 -6.36 26.60 -17.59
N ASN A 106 -7.59 26.11 -17.84
CA ASN A 106 -8.36 26.51 -18.98
C ASN A 106 -8.92 27.94 -18.82
N SER A 107 -9.35 28.29 -17.60
CA SER A 107 -9.97 29.59 -17.32
C SER A 107 -8.98 30.74 -17.37
N ILE A 108 -7.73 30.49 -17.05
CA ILE A 108 -6.64 31.47 -17.04
C ILE A 108 -5.73 31.40 -18.28
N GLY A 109 -6.09 30.57 -19.28
CA GLY A 109 -5.38 30.47 -20.55
C GLY A 109 -4.07 29.65 -20.54
N ILE A 110 -3.73 28.94 -19.45
CA ILE A 110 -2.54 28.09 -19.38
C ILE A 110 -2.72 26.82 -20.24
N SER A 111 -3.93 26.28 -20.31
CA SER A 111 -4.24 25.13 -21.15
C SER A 111 -5.46 25.39 -22.03
N GLN A 112 -5.54 24.68 -23.14
CA GLN A 112 -6.68 24.78 -24.04
C GLN A 112 -7.76 23.76 -23.63
N LYS A 113 -9.02 24.22 -23.65
CA LYS A 113 -10.18 23.35 -23.48
C LYS A 113 -10.27 22.37 -24.65
N ARG A 114 -10.49 21.08 -24.35
CA ARG A 114 -10.60 20.03 -25.35
C ARG A 114 -11.97 19.39 -25.31
N LEU A 115 -12.55 19.11 -26.49
CA LEU A 115 -13.84 18.40 -26.60
C LEU A 115 -13.73 16.90 -26.25
N SER A 116 -12.56 16.31 -26.47
CA SER A 116 -12.33 14.90 -26.22
C SER A 116 -10.92 14.66 -25.75
N ILE A 117 -10.76 13.61 -24.96
CA ILE A 117 -9.46 13.06 -24.53
C ILE A 117 -9.29 11.68 -25.17
N PRO A 118 -8.05 11.21 -25.38
CA PRO A 118 -7.80 9.88 -25.90
C PRO A 118 -8.43 8.80 -25.02
N PHE A 119 -9.08 7.84 -25.64
CA PHE A 119 -9.75 6.74 -24.91
C PHE A 119 -8.79 5.93 -24.03
N TRP A 120 -7.54 5.74 -24.48
CA TRP A 120 -6.51 5.05 -23.69
C TRP A 120 -6.24 5.72 -22.34
N ALA A 121 -6.39 7.05 -22.22
CA ALA A 121 -6.16 7.77 -20.98
C ALA A 121 -7.16 7.36 -19.89
N VAL A 122 -8.42 7.17 -20.26
CA VAL A 122 -9.45 6.67 -19.34
C VAL A 122 -9.25 5.19 -19.04
N ILE A 123 -8.89 4.40 -20.07
CA ILE A 123 -8.60 2.97 -19.90
C ILE A 123 -7.43 2.75 -18.95
N ALA A 124 -6.36 3.52 -19.04
CA ALA A 124 -5.21 3.36 -18.15
C ALA A 124 -5.61 3.46 -16.68
N LEU A 125 -6.42 4.43 -16.29
CA LEU A 125 -6.90 4.54 -14.91
C LEU A 125 -7.86 3.42 -14.52
N ARG A 126 -8.80 3.07 -15.41
CA ARG A 126 -9.74 1.94 -15.16
C ARG A 126 -9.01 0.62 -15.03
N LEU A 127 -8.00 0.38 -15.86
CA LEU A 127 -7.18 -0.82 -15.83
C LEU A 127 -6.39 -0.91 -14.53
N GLN A 128 -5.78 0.21 -14.06
CA GLN A 128 -5.07 0.21 -12.79
C GLN A 128 -5.98 -0.14 -11.61
N ILE A 129 -7.19 0.42 -11.57
CA ILE A 129 -8.17 0.10 -10.52
C ILE A 129 -8.61 -1.37 -10.66
N GLY A 130 -8.83 -1.83 -11.89
CA GLY A 130 -9.17 -3.24 -12.18
C GLY A 130 -8.09 -4.21 -11.72
N VAL A 131 -6.81 -3.88 -11.93
CA VAL A 131 -5.64 -4.65 -11.47
C VAL A 131 -5.66 -4.82 -9.94
N VAL A 132 -5.93 -3.74 -9.19
CA VAL A 132 -5.98 -3.81 -7.72
C VAL A 132 -7.04 -4.79 -7.24
N TYR A 133 -8.26 -4.69 -7.74
CA TYR A 133 -9.34 -5.59 -7.36
C TYR A 133 -9.03 -7.02 -7.81
N PHE A 134 -8.70 -7.21 -9.08
CA PHE A 134 -8.50 -8.53 -9.66
C PHE A 134 -7.39 -9.31 -8.95
N PHE A 135 -6.23 -8.70 -8.75
CA PHE A 135 -5.14 -9.36 -8.01
C PHE A 135 -5.41 -9.44 -6.51
N GLY A 136 -6.16 -8.50 -5.94
CA GLY A 136 -6.69 -8.62 -4.58
C GLY A 136 -7.57 -9.87 -4.42
N GLY A 137 -8.39 -10.20 -5.42
CA GLY A 137 -9.17 -11.42 -5.47
C GLY A 137 -8.32 -12.68 -5.65
N ILE A 138 -7.39 -12.67 -6.64
CA ILE A 138 -6.45 -13.79 -6.85
C ILE A 138 -5.64 -14.09 -5.58
N SER A 139 -5.17 -13.06 -4.89
CA SER A 139 -4.37 -13.22 -3.68
C SER A 139 -5.11 -13.97 -2.56
N LYS A 140 -6.45 -13.95 -2.59
CA LYS A 140 -7.35 -14.63 -1.65
C LYS A 140 -7.60 -16.11 -2.01
N ILE A 141 -7.17 -16.57 -3.18
CA ILE A 141 -7.27 -17.99 -3.56
C ILE A 141 -6.13 -18.75 -2.85
N LYS A 142 -6.31 -18.95 -1.56
CA LYS A 142 -5.38 -19.65 -0.68
C LYS A 142 -6.13 -20.53 0.31
N TYR A 143 -5.48 -21.57 0.79
CA TYR A 143 -6.03 -22.52 1.76
C TYR A 143 -6.54 -21.81 3.01
N ASP A 144 -5.67 -21.00 3.65
CA ASP A 144 -6.01 -20.24 4.85
C ASP A 144 -7.28 -19.41 4.66
N TRP A 145 -7.41 -18.73 3.51
CA TRP A 145 -8.54 -17.84 3.26
C TRP A 145 -9.82 -18.59 2.93
N LEU A 146 -9.81 -19.53 1.98
CA LEU A 146 -11.03 -20.17 1.47
C LEU A 146 -11.48 -21.38 2.29
N ILE A 147 -10.53 -22.15 2.83
CA ILE A 147 -10.82 -23.40 3.54
C ILE A 147 -10.86 -23.19 5.05
N GLU A 148 -9.96 -22.39 5.60
CA GLU A 148 -9.93 -22.08 7.03
C GLU A 148 -10.71 -20.82 7.40
N ALA A 149 -11.10 -19.99 6.40
CA ALA A 149 -11.68 -18.65 6.56
C ALA A 149 -10.83 -17.76 7.50
N GLN A 150 -9.51 -17.92 7.45
CA GLN A 150 -8.55 -17.13 8.23
C GLN A 150 -7.92 -16.03 7.37
N PRO A 151 -7.65 -14.88 7.97
CA PRO A 151 -7.81 -14.48 9.39
C PRO A 151 -9.21 -13.94 9.74
N LEU A 152 -10.21 -14.07 8.88
CA LEU A 152 -11.55 -13.48 9.09
C LEU A 152 -12.24 -14.00 10.35
N LYS A 153 -12.09 -15.29 10.70
CA LYS A 153 -12.60 -15.83 11.97
C LYS A 153 -12.11 -15.00 13.15
N ILE A 154 -10.81 -14.69 13.19
CA ILE A 154 -10.21 -13.90 14.28
C ILE A 154 -10.76 -12.47 14.28
N TRP A 155 -10.78 -11.83 13.11
CA TRP A 155 -11.15 -10.41 13.01
C TRP A 155 -12.64 -10.17 13.21
N LEU A 156 -13.49 -11.08 12.75
CA LEU A 156 -14.95 -10.96 12.94
C LEU A 156 -15.31 -11.19 14.40
N SER A 157 -14.78 -12.25 15.05
CA SER A 157 -15.03 -12.51 16.48
C SER A 157 -14.56 -11.36 17.37
N ALA A 158 -13.53 -10.62 16.99
CA ALA A 158 -13.13 -9.40 17.71
C ALA A 158 -14.21 -8.30 17.70
N ASN A 159 -15.18 -8.37 16.77
CA ASN A 159 -16.32 -7.47 16.64
C ASN A 159 -17.64 -8.03 17.20
N SER A 160 -17.62 -9.16 17.93
CA SER A 160 -18.82 -9.79 18.53
C SER A 160 -19.53 -8.89 19.56
N HIS A 161 -18.84 -7.87 20.06
CA HIS A 161 -19.41 -6.87 20.97
C HIS A 161 -20.36 -5.86 20.28
N LEU A 162 -20.45 -5.83 18.96
CA LEU A 162 -21.30 -4.89 18.25
C LEU A 162 -22.80 -5.21 18.49
N PRO A 163 -23.64 -4.18 18.77
CA PRO A 163 -25.06 -4.42 18.98
C PRO A 163 -25.73 -4.99 17.74
N ILE A 164 -26.71 -5.90 17.93
CA ILE A 164 -27.53 -6.55 16.91
C ILE A 164 -26.77 -7.58 16.06
N ILE A 165 -25.69 -7.16 15.39
CA ILE A 165 -24.95 -8.01 14.42
C ILE A 165 -23.77 -8.76 15.05
N GLY A 166 -23.30 -8.31 16.22
CA GLY A 166 -22.12 -8.88 16.88
C GLY A 166 -22.20 -10.40 17.09
N PRO A 167 -23.31 -10.96 17.64
CA PRO A 167 -23.44 -12.39 17.86
C PRO A 167 -23.33 -13.25 16.59
N LEU A 168 -23.61 -12.66 15.41
CA LEU A 168 -23.42 -13.35 14.12
C LEU A 168 -21.95 -13.57 13.80
N PHE A 169 -21.05 -12.71 14.28
CA PHE A 169 -19.62 -12.80 13.98
C PHE A 169 -18.90 -13.93 14.72
N ASP A 170 -19.52 -14.53 15.72
CA ASP A 170 -19.03 -15.74 16.37
C ASP A 170 -19.48 -17.03 15.63
N GLN A 171 -20.32 -16.90 14.62
CA GLN A 171 -20.77 -18.02 13.80
C GLN A 171 -19.76 -18.31 12.68
N GLU A 172 -19.27 -19.53 12.59
CA GLU A 172 -18.28 -19.92 11.58
C GLU A 172 -18.71 -19.65 10.14
N TRP A 173 -19.99 -19.93 9.81
CA TRP A 173 -20.49 -19.73 8.46
C TRP A 173 -20.40 -18.27 7.99
N VAL A 174 -20.44 -17.31 8.92
CA VAL A 174 -20.29 -15.88 8.60
C VAL A 174 -18.87 -15.59 8.12
N ALA A 175 -17.85 -16.16 8.77
CA ALA A 175 -16.47 -16.01 8.32
C ALA A 175 -16.27 -16.59 6.92
N TYR A 176 -16.87 -17.74 6.62
CA TYR A 176 -16.85 -18.30 5.26
C TYR A 176 -17.58 -17.43 4.25
N LEU A 177 -18.74 -16.87 4.62
CA LEU A 177 -19.49 -15.95 3.76
C LEU A 177 -18.63 -14.72 3.39
N PHE A 178 -17.95 -14.12 4.37
CA PHE A 178 -17.06 -12.99 4.13
C PHE A 178 -15.81 -13.38 3.33
N SER A 179 -15.28 -14.59 3.57
CA SER A 179 -14.12 -15.10 2.86
C SER A 179 -14.40 -15.30 1.37
N TRP A 180 -15.38 -16.11 1.05
CA TRP A 180 -15.77 -16.39 -0.33
C TRP A 180 -16.39 -15.16 -1.00
N GLY A 181 -17.26 -14.43 -0.29
CA GLY A 181 -17.87 -13.20 -0.79
C GLY A 181 -16.83 -12.14 -1.11
N GLY A 182 -15.83 -11.93 -0.25
CA GLY A 182 -14.74 -10.97 -0.49
C GLY A 182 -13.86 -11.36 -1.66
N MET A 183 -13.51 -12.64 -1.81
CA MET A 183 -12.74 -13.13 -2.95
C MET A 183 -13.51 -12.95 -4.26
N LEU A 184 -14.78 -13.41 -4.32
CA LEU A 184 -15.61 -13.27 -5.50
C LEU A 184 -15.90 -11.82 -5.86
N PHE A 185 -16.16 -10.97 -4.86
CA PHE A 185 -16.32 -9.54 -5.06
C PHE A 185 -15.09 -8.96 -5.77
N ASP A 186 -13.90 -9.15 -5.21
CA ASP A 186 -12.67 -8.58 -5.76
C ASP A 186 -12.38 -9.11 -7.18
N LEU A 187 -12.61 -10.40 -7.44
CA LEU A 187 -12.39 -10.98 -8.78
C LEU A 187 -13.33 -10.42 -9.83
N PHE A 188 -14.63 -10.26 -9.52
CA PHE A 188 -15.65 -9.98 -10.53
C PHE A 188 -16.03 -8.50 -10.62
N ILE A 189 -15.80 -7.70 -9.60
CA ILE A 189 -16.22 -6.29 -9.57
C ILE A 189 -15.65 -5.45 -10.73
N PRO A 190 -14.39 -5.62 -11.22
CA PRO A 190 -13.91 -4.87 -12.36
C PRO A 190 -14.74 -5.10 -13.62
N PHE A 191 -15.18 -6.32 -13.84
CA PHE A 191 -15.99 -6.69 -15.01
C PHE A 191 -17.41 -6.09 -14.91
N LEU A 192 -18.01 -6.14 -13.70
CA LEU A 192 -19.34 -5.52 -13.47
C LEU A 192 -19.30 -4.01 -13.70
N LEU A 193 -18.20 -3.34 -13.36
CA LEU A 193 -18.02 -1.90 -13.55
C LEU A 193 -17.80 -1.51 -15.01
N VAL A 194 -17.10 -2.35 -15.78
CA VAL A 194 -16.85 -2.09 -17.21
C VAL A 194 -18.14 -2.26 -18.01
N TYR A 195 -18.92 -3.30 -17.72
CA TYR A 195 -20.12 -3.58 -18.51
C TYR A 195 -21.27 -2.63 -18.18
N LYS A 196 -21.80 -1.92 -19.20
CA LYS A 196 -22.76 -0.81 -19.04
C LYS A 196 -24.02 -1.20 -18.24
N ARG A 197 -24.55 -2.43 -18.44
CA ARG A 197 -25.81 -2.87 -17.80
C ARG A 197 -25.65 -3.18 -16.33
N THR A 198 -24.48 -3.65 -15.90
CA THR A 198 -24.20 -4.06 -14.51
C THR A 198 -23.47 -3.00 -13.70
N ARG A 199 -22.98 -1.93 -14.34
CA ARG A 199 -22.16 -0.89 -13.71
C ARG A 199 -22.78 -0.29 -12.47
N LEU A 200 -24.06 0.07 -12.51
CA LEU A 200 -24.73 0.66 -11.34
C LEU A 200 -24.82 -0.33 -10.18
N ALA A 201 -25.18 -1.58 -10.47
CA ALA A 201 -25.20 -2.63 -9.45
C ALA A 201 -23.79 -2.87 -8.89
N GLY A 202 -22.75 -2.92 -9.75
CA GLY A 202 -21.36 -3.01 -9.34
C GLY A 202 -20.95 -1.85 -8.44
N PHE A 203 -21.34 -0.62 -8.77
CA PHE A 203 -21.02 0.55 -7.93
C PHE A 203 -21.70 0.49 -6.55
N ILE A 204 -22.95 0.05 -6.50
CA ILE A 204 -23.66 -0.14 -5.21
C ILE A 204 -22.93 -1.21 -4.39
N LEU A 205 -22.55 -2.33 -5.01
CA LEU A 205 -21.77 -3.38 -4.34
C LEU A 205 -20.43 -2.85 -3.81
N VAL A 206 -19.72 -1.99 -4.56
CA VAL A 206 -18.49 -1.33 -4.09
C VAL A 206 -18.76 -0.48 -2.84
N ILE A 207 -19.81 0.33 -2.85
CA ILE A 207 -20.18 1.16 -1.69
C ILE A 207 -20.47 0.28 -0.46
N VAL A 208 -21.33 -0.73 -0.61
CA VAL A 208 -21.69 -1.64 0.48
C VAL A 208 -20.46 -2.37 1.02
N PHE A 209 -19.65 -2.95 0.15
CA PHE A 209 -18.43 -3.68 0.53
C PHE A 209 -17.45 -2.78 1.29
N HIS A 210 -17.19 -1.57 0.77
CA HIS A 210 -16.23 -0.67 1.42
C HIS A 210 -16.76 -0.02 2.70
N ILE A 211 -18.06 0.21 2.82
CA ILE A 211 -18.64 0.63 4.11
C ILE A 211 -18.49 -0.49 5.14
N LEU A 212 -18.85 -1.74 4.79
CA LEU A 212 -18.69 -2.88 5.69
C LEU A 212 -17.22 -3.05 6.13
N THR A 213 -16.30 -3.00 5.18
CA THR A 213 -14.88 -3.14 5.51
C THR A 213 -14.34 -1.98 6.35
N ALA A 214 -14.82 -0.74 6.15
CA ALA A 214 -14.46 0.41 6.97
C ALA A 214 -14.99 0.33 8.42
N LEU A 215 -16.17 -0.30 8.60
CA LEU A 215 -16.78 -0.48 9.92
C LEU A 215 -16.15 -1.64 10.71
N LEU A 216 -15.83 -2.72 10.02
CA LEU A 216 -15.37 -3.95 10.68
C LEU A 216 -13.85 -4.03 10.84
N PHE A 217 -13.08 -3.33 10.00
CA PHE A 217 -11.63 -3.48 9.98
C PHE A 217 -10.89 -2.14 10.03
N PRO A 218 -9.78 -2.03 10.77
CA PRO A 218 -9.00 -0.79 10.90
C PRO A 218 -8.10 -0.54 9.68
N ILE A 219 -8.68 -0.53 8.46
CA ILE A 219 -7.95 -0.41 7.19
C ILE A 219 -7.76 1.03 6.69
N GLY A 220 -8.02 2.00 7.53
CA GLY A 220 -7.72 3.42 7.29
C GLY A 220 -8.50 4.04 6.14
N MET A 221 -7.77 4.65 5.19
CA MET A 221 -8.37 5.40 4.08
C MET A 221 -8.66 4.54 2.84
N PHE A 222 -8.25 3.27 2.83
CA PHE A 222 -8.39 2.38 1.67
C PHE A 222 -9.80 2.30 1.09
N PRO A 223 -10.88 2.08 1.90
CA PRO A 223 -12.24 2.01 1.38
C PRO A 223 -12.68 3.27 0.65
N TRP A 224 -12.33 4.43 1.19
CA TRP A 224 -12.68 5.72 0.62
C TRP A 224 -11.95 5.99 -0.69
N VAL A 225 -10.65 5.69 -0.75
CA VAL A 225 -9.86 5.80 -1.98
C VAL A 225 -10.45 4.93 -3.08
N MET A 226 -10.72 3.65 -2.79
CA MET A 226 -11.25 2.72 -3.78
C MET A 226 -12.65 3.11 -4.27
N THR A 227 -13.56 3.52 -3.37
CA THR A 227 -14.91 3.98 -3.72
C THR A 227 -14.87 5.20 -4.64
N LEU A 228 -14.00 6.17 -4.35
CA LEU A 228 -13.84 7.36 -5.20
C LEU A 228 -13.21 7.03 -6.54
N CYS A 229 -12.22 6.17 -6.58
CA CYS A 229 -11.57 5.75 -7.83
C CYS A 229 -12.53 5.06 -8.80
N VAL A 230 -13.52 4.32 -8.29
CA VAL A 230 -14.50 3.59 -9.13
C VAL A 230 -15.43 4.54 -9.90
N ILE A 231 -15.59 5.78 -9.48
CA ILE A 231 -16.41 6.78 -10.19
C ILE A 231 -15.96 6.95 -11.66
N ILE A 232 -14.67 6.73 -11.96
CA ILE A 232 -14.14 6.84 -13.34
C ILE A 232 -14.77 5.85 -14.33
N PHE A 233 -15.45 4.81 -13.87
CA PHE A 233 -16.14 3.86 -14.74
C PHE A 233 -17.44 4.43 -15.34
N PHE A 234 -18.00 5.49 -14.75
CA PHE A 234 -19.19 6.13 -15.27
C PHE A 234 -18.91 6.90 -16.58
N PRO A 235 -19.92 7.07 -17.46
CA PRO A 235 -19.76 7.81 -18.71
C PRO A 235 -19.66 9.32 -18.47
N THR A 236 -19.07 10.04 -19.43
CA THR A 236 -18.86 11.49 -19.36
C THR A 236 -20.14 12.26 -19.06
N GLN A 237 -21.26 11.88 -19.67
CA GLN A 237 -22.57 12.52 -19.46
C GLN A 237 -23.04 12.47 -18.00
N TRP A 238 -22.70 11.40 -17.28
CA TRP A 238 -23.00 11.31 -15.86
C TRP A 238 -22.18 12.32 -15.05
N HIS A 239 -20.89 12.42 -15.35
CA HIS A 239 -20.00 13.41 -14.70
C HIS A 239 -20.47 14.85 -15.00
N GLU A 240 -20.81 15.15 -16.24
CA GLU A 240 -21.32 16.47 -16.63
C GLU A 240 -22.62 16.81 -15.90
N LYS A 241 -23.55 15.86 -15.79
CA LYS A 241 -24.81 16.03 -15.06
C LYS A 241 -24.57 16.31 -13.56
N VAL A 242 -23.58 15.65 -12.95
CA VAL A 242 -23.22 15.88 -11.55
C VAL A 242 -22.56 17.25 -11.39
N LEU A 243 -21.54 17.54 -12.20
CA LEU A 243 -20.77 18.79 -12.11
C LEU A 243 -21.61 20.02 -12.44
N SER A 244 -22.55 19.94 -13.38
CA SER A 244 -23.42 21.06 -13.74
C SER A 244 -24.35 21.53 -12.63
N ARG A 245 -24.53 20.72 -11.56
CA ARG A 245 -25.28 21.12 -10.36
C ARG A 245 -24.48 22.07 -9.45
N PHE A 246 -23.15 22.00 -9.53
CA PHE A 246 -22.25 22.77 -8.66
C PHE A 246 -21.53 23.87 -9.41
N PHE A 247 -21.32 23.73 -10.71
CA PHE A 247 -20.57 24.67 -11.54
C PHE A 247 -21.44 25.11 -12.71
N SER A 248 -21.71 26.42 -12.81
CA SER A 248 -22.40 26.98 -13.97
C SER A 248 -21.57 26.80 -15.25
N PRO A 249 -22.16 26.31 -16.36
CA PRO A 249 -21.42 26.10 -17.62
C PRO A 249 -20.84 27.39 -18.22
N LYS A 250 -21.31 28.55 -17.77
CA LYS A 250 -20.89 29.89 -18.25
C LYS A 250 -19.47 30.31 -17.84
N LEU A 251 -18.87 29.64 -16.88
CA LEU A 251 -17.52 29.97 -16.38
C LEU A 251 -16.38 29.56 -17.33
N ILE A 252 -16.67 28.87 -18.45
CA ILE A 252 -15.65 28.38 -19.37
C ILE A 252 -16.06 28.77 -20.81
N GLN A 253 -15.80 30.01 -21.17
CA GLN A 253 -16.18 30.58 -22.47
C GLN A 253 -15.11 30.44 -23.58
N SER A 254 -14.06 29.67 -23.41
CA SER A 254 -13.15 29.44 -24.54
C SER A 254 -13.78 28.44 -25.52
N PRO A 255 -13.80 28.76 -26.83
CA PRO A 255 -14.29 27.83 -27.82
C PRO A 255 -13.43 26.53 -27.76
N PRO A 256 -14.07 25.38 -27.79
CA PRO A 256 -13.32 24.13 -27.71
C PRO A 256 -12.53 23.91 -29.00
N VAL A 257 -11.24 23.59 -28.85
CA VAL A 257 -10.40 23.26 -30.00
C VAL A 257 -10.56 21.76 -30.31
N VAL A 258 -10.98 21.47 -31.54
CA VAL A 258 -10.99 20.10 -32.08
C VAL A 258 -9.56 19.73 -32.45
N GLN A 259 -8.74 19.46 -31.49
CA GLN A 259 -7.36 19.02 -31.74
C GLN A 259 -7.27 17.51 -31.57
N LYS A 260 -6.90 16.81 -32.64
CA LYS A 260 -6.55 15.39 -32.56
C LYS A 260 -5.29 15.25 -31.69
N ILE A 261 -5.41 14.63 -30.53
CA ILE A 261 -4.26 14.37 -29.68
C ILE A 261 -3.45 13.25 -30.35
N ASN A 262 -2.34 13.62 -30.99
CA ASN A 262 -1.36 12.64 -31.41
C ASN A 262 -0.68 12.05 -30.16
N THR A 263 -1.02 10.82 -29.84
CA THR A 263 -0.37 10.11 -28.73
C THR A 263 1.04 9.75 -29.13
N SER A 264 2.02 10.20 -28.37
CA SER A 264 3.40 9.81 -28.60
C SER A 264 3.55 8.29 -28.44
N PRO A 265 4.17 7.58 -29.41
CA PRO A 265 4.48 6.16 -29.26
C PRO A 265 5.27 5.85 -27.98
N LEU A 266 6.11 6.77 -27.54
CA LEU A 266 6.86 6.66 -26.29
C LEU A 266 5.91 6.53 -25.07
N ILE A 267 4.86 7.34 -25.00
CA ILE A 267 3.88 7.26 -23.88
C ILE A 267 3.19 5.90 -23.89
N ILE A 268 2.77 5.41 -25.06
CA ILE A 268 2.16 4.09 -25.18
C ILE A 268 3.14 2.99 -24.76
N GLY A 269 4.40 3.07 -25.19
CA GLY A 269 5.44 2.13 -24.77
C GLY A 269 5.66 2.12 -23.25
N LEU A 270 5.77 3.30 -22.62
CA LEU A 270 5.92 3.42 -21.17
C LEU A 270 4.71 2.86 -20.42
N LEU A 271 3.49 3.15 -20.86
CA LEU A 271 2.27 2.60 -20.26
C LEU A 271 2.18 1.09 -20.43
N THR A 272 2.60 0.55 -21.58
CA THR A 272 2.64 -0.89 -21.81
C THR A 272 3.60 -1.56 -20.83
N ILE A 273 4.82 -1.05 -20.70
CA ILE A 273 5.81 -1.57 -19.76
C ILE A 273 5.27 -1.47 -18.32
N PHE A 274 4.67 -0.34 -17.96
CA PHE A 274 4.06 -0.14 -16.65
C PHE A 274 3.02 -1.24 -16.34
N PHE A 275 2.08 -1.50 -17.23
CA PHE A 275 1.05 -2.51 -17.01
C PHE A 275 1.59 -3.94 -17.05
N LEU A 276 2.61 -4.23 -17.85
CA LEU A 276 3.32 -5.51 -17.81
C LEU A 276 3.93 -5.74 -16.42
N ILE A 277 4.60 -4.73 -15.86
CA ILE A 277 5.14 -4.81 -14.51
C ILE A 277 4.01 -5.03 -13.49
N GLN A 278 2.89 -4.28 -13.58
CA GLN A 278 1.75 -4.45 -12.67
C GLN A 278 1.12 -5.86 -12.74
N CYS A 279 1.15 -6.51 -13.90
CA CYS A 279 0.64 -7.87 -14.06
C CYS A 279 1.64 -8.96 -13.61
N ILE A 280 2.94 -8.71 -13.70
CA ILE A 280 3.98 -9.68 -13.34
C ILE A 280 4.30 -9.64 -11.85
N MET A 281 4.35 -8.44 -11.25
CA MET A 281 4.74 -8.24 -9.84
C MET A 281 3.92 -9.08 -8.84
N PRO A 282 2.59 -9.27 -8.99
CA PRO A 282 1.83 -10.11 -8.09
C PRO A 282 2.26 -11.58 -8.06
N PHE A 283 2.89 -12.07 -9.11
CA PHE A 283 3.36 -13.45 -9.21
C PHE A 283 4.81 -13.65 -8.78
N ARG A 284 5.53 -12.60 -8.41
CA ARG A 284 6.95 -12.72 -8.07
C ARG A 284 7.23 -13.62 -6.84
N TYR A 285 6.22 -13.86 -6.00
CA TYR A 285 6.35 -14.80 -4.89
C TYR A 285 6.63 -16.23 -5.34
N LEU A 286 6.26 -16.60 -6.57
CA LEU A 286 6.57 -17.92 -7.16
C LEU A 286 8.07 -18.16 -7.36
N LEU A 287 8.88 -17.09 -7.29
CA LEU A 287 10.35 -17.19 -7.36
C LEU A 287 10.97 -17.63 -6.02
N TYR A 288 10.18 -17.71 -4.95
CA TYR A 288 10.65 -18.04 -3.61
C TYR A 288 9.97 -19.32 -3.11
N PRO A 289 10.73 -20.23 -2.47
CA PRO A 289 10.15 -21.42 -1.85
C PRO A 289 9.37 -21.07 -0.57
N GLY A 290 8.49 -21.98 -0.18
CA GLY A 290 7.76 -21.89 1.08
C GLY A 290 6.47 -21.08 1.02
N ASN A 291 5.85 -20.91 2.17
CA ASN A 291 4.58 -20.21 2.30
C ASN A 291 4.77 -18.68 2.23
N LEU A 292 4.12 -18.03 1.25
CA LEU A 292 4.17 -16.58 1.06
C LEU A 292 3.75 -15.81 2.32
N LEU A 293 2.70 -16.27 3.02
CA LEU A 293 2.17 -15.58 4.20
C LEU A 293 3.14 -15.67 5.38
N TRP A 294 4.01 -16.68 5.40
CA TRP A 294 5.04 -16.88 6.41
C TRP A 294 6.29 -16.08 6.14
N THR A 295 6.89 -16.29 4.95
CA THR A 295 8.18 -15.69 4.58
C THR A 295 8.07 -14.23 4.17
N GLU A 296 6.91 -13.80 3.69
CA GLU A 296 6.62 -12.51 3.06
C GLU A 296 7.55 -12.14 1.89
N GLN A 297 8.31 -13.11 1.35
CA GLN A 297 9.10 -12.90 0.15
C GLN A 297 8.18 -12.71 -1.07
N GLY A 298 8.19 -11.50 -1.65
CA GLY A 298 7.29 -11.14 -2.73
C GLY A 298 5.90 -10.64 -2.30
N TYR A 299 5.66 -10.41 -1.00
CA TYR A 299 4.34 -10.01 -0.47
C TYR A 299 3.97 -8.55 -0.78
N ARG A 300 4.87 -7.57 -0.53
CA ARG A 300 4.63 -6.14 -0.80
C ARG A 300 4.55 -5.88 -2.31
N PHE A 301 3.82 -4.86 -2.73
CA PHE A 301 3.60 -4.47 -4.14
C PHE A 301 2.89 -5.52 -5.00
N SER A 302 2.23 -6.50 -4.39
CA SER A 302 1.62 -7.65 -5.07
C SER A 302 0.11 -7.77 -4.79
N TRP A 303 -0.51 -6.71 -4.30
CA TRP A 303 -1.94 -6.62 -3.97
C TRP A 303 -2.42 -7.70 -3.00
N ASN A 304 -1.53 -8.19 -2.14
CA ASN A 304 -1.89 -9.04 -1.03
C ASN A 304 -2.58 -8.18 0.06
N ILE A 305 -3.91 -8.19 0.08
CA ILE A 305 -4.71 -7.30 0.92
C ILE A 305 -5.44 -8.13 1.97
N MET A 306 -5.18 -7.84 3.25
CA MET A 306 -5.90 -8.44 4.38
C MET A 306 -5.77 -9.99 4.45
N LEU A 307 -4.59 -10.55 4.22
CA LEU A 307 -4.39 -11.99 4.19
C LEU A 307 -3.71 -12.55 5.45
N ILE A 308 -3.17 -11.68 6.27
CA ILE A 308 -2.26 -12.07 7.37
C ILE A 308 -2.74 -11.46 8.68
N GLU A 309 -2.87 -12.30 9.69
CA GLU A 309 -2.85 -11.95 11.10
C GLU A 309 -1.63 -12.62 11.73
N LYS A 310 -0.61 -11.84 12.05
CA LYS A 310 0.60 -12.32 12.73
C LYS A 310 0.75 -11.65 14.08
N ARG A 311 1.12 -12.44 15.09
CA ARG A 311 1.59 -11.94 16.38
C ARG A 311 2.94 -12.55 16.67
N ALA A 312 3.86 -11.73 17.15
CA ALA A 312 5.23 -12.18 17.35
C ALA A 312 5.79 -11.74 18.70
N HIS A 313 6.68 -12.58 19.21
CA HIS A 313 7.62 -12.25 20.27
C HIS A 313 9.03 -12.44 19.72
N ILE A 314 9.89 -11.42 19.87
CA ILE A 314 11.25 -11.44 19.35
C ILE A 314 12.25 -10.93 20.38
N GLU A 315 13.35 -11.66 20.51
CA GLU A 315 14.53 -11.27 21.28
C GLU A 315 15.76 -11.28 20.38
N PHE A 316 16.65 -10.31 20.58
CA PHE A 316 17.94 -10.26 19.89
C PHE A 316 19.07 -10.46 20.88
N LEU A 317 20.04 -11.27 20.48
CA LEU A 317 21.22 -11.55 21.24
C LEU A 317 22.46 -11.09 20.45
N ALA A 318 23.20 -10.12 20.99
CA ALA A 318 24.48 -9.70 20.46
C ALA A 318 25.59 -10.41 21.25
N ILE A 319 26.46 -11.15 20.55
CA ILE A 319 27.54 -11.95 21.13
C ILE A 319 28.86 -11.39 20.60
N ASP A 320 29.71 -10.92 21.50
CA ASP A 320 31.07 -10.56 21.15
C ASP A 320 31.93 -11.84 21.07
N LYS A 321 32.34 -12.22 19.86
CA LYS A 321 33.14 -13.42 19.62
C LYS A 321 34.52 -13.37 20.27
N ALA A 322 35.05 -12.17 20.59
CA ALA A 322 36.35 -12.04 21.23
C ALA A 322 36.32 -12.34 22.70
N THR A 323 35.24 -11.98 23.40
CA THR A 323 35.09 -12.14 24.85
C THR A 323 34.10 -13.23 25.25
N GLY A 324 33.29 -13.73 24.33
CA GLY A 324 32.18 -14.64 24.58
C GLY A 324 30.99 -13.97 25.30
N LYS A 325 31.04 -12.66 25.53
CA LYS A 325 29.98 -11.94 26.24
C LYS A 325 28.73 -11.80 25.38
N ALA A 326 27.62 -12.33 25.88
CA ALA A 326 26.31 -12.19 25.27
C ALA A 326 25.50 -11.08 25.94
N THR A 327 24.81 -10.27 25.13
CA THR A 327 23.96 -9.16 25.61
C THR A 327 22.60 -9.22 24.92
N ILE A 328 21.54 -9.25 25.70
CA ILE A 328 20.17 -9.16 25.19
C ILE A 328 19.90 -7.71 24.77
N ILE A 329 19.42 -7.52 23.54
CA ILE A 329 19.05 -6.23 22.98
C ILE A 329 17.54 -6.07 23.04
N LEU A 330 17.11 -4.99 23.67
CA LEU A 330 15.71 -4.62 23.79
C LEU A 330 15.34 -3.68 22.65
N PRO A 331 14.53 -4.12 21.65
CA PRO A 331 14.19 -3.29 20.48
C PRO A 331 13.49 -1.97 20.85
N GLU A 332 12.73 -1.91 21.94
CA GLU A 332 12.03 -0.73 22.42
C GLU A 332 12.94 0.45 22.80
N LYS A 333 14.23 0.23 22.97
CA LYS A 333 15.23 1.30 23.17
C LYS A 333 15.56 2.03 21.88
N TYR A 334 15.26 1.45 20.74
CA TYR A 334 15.67 1.94 19.42
C TYR A 334 14.50 2.16 18.46
N LEU A 335 13.40 1.43 18.67
CA LEU A 335 12.25 1.41 17.76
C LEU A 335 11.00 1.95 18.45
N THR A 336 10.18 2.65 17.68
CA THR A 336 8.82 2.99 18.12
C THR A 336 7.98 1.72 18.29
N LYS A 337 6.87 1.82 19.03
CA LYS A 337 5.95 0.69 19.22
C LYS A 337 5.48 0.09 17.88
N GLN A 338 5.13 0.97 16.91
CA GLN A 338 4.69 0.53 15.59
C GLN A 338 5.82 -0.19 14.83
N GLN A 339 7.01 0.39 14.78
CA GLN A 339 8.16 -0.23 14.13
C GLN A 339 8.48 -1.60 14.73
N ARG A 340 8.47 -1.70 16.06
CA ARG A 340 8.71 -2.97 16.76
C ARG A 340 7.68 -4.04 16.40
N LEU A 341 6.38 -3.69 16.44
CA LEU A 341 5.30 -4.62 16.10
C LEU A 341 5.38 -5.09 14.64
N THR A 342 5.70 -4.19 13.72
CA THR A 342 5.82 -4.55 12.29
C THR A 342 7.09 -5.36 12.04
N MET A 343 8.24 -4.93 12.58
CA MET A 343 9.51 -5.62 12.43
C MET A 343 9.45 -7.05 12.93
N SER A 344 8.83 -7.30 14.09
CA SER A 344 8.80 -8.63 14.72
C SER A 344 8.12 -9.71 13.87
N THR A 345 7.33 -9.33 12.87
CA THR A 345 6.61 -10.26 12.00
C THR A 345 7.20 -10.37 10.59
N GLN A 346 8.18 -9.54 10.25
CA GLN A 346 8.70 -9.41 8.88
C GLN A 346 10.21 -9.70 8.81
N PRO A 347 10.61 -10.81 8.16
CA PRO A 347 12.01 -11.26 8.17
C PRO A 347 13.01 -10.24 7.64
N ASP A 348 12.70 -9.48 6.60
CA ASP A 348 13.61 -8.46 6.05
C ASP A 348 13.88 -7.33 7.05
N MET A 349 12.88 -6.92 7.83
CA MET A 349 13.06 -5.91 8.86
C MET A 349 13.84 -6.47 10.07
N ILE A 350 13.64 -7.75 10.42
CA ILE A 350 14.45 -8.42 11.45
C ILE A 350 15.92 -8.38 11.06
N LEU A 351 16.23 -8.66 9.80
CA LEU A 351 17.59 -8.62 9.29
C LEU A 351 18.17 -7.19 9.35
N GLN A 352 17.42 -6.18 8.89
CA GLN A 352 17.88 -4.79 8.94
C GLN A 352 18.16 -4.33 10.37
N PHE A 353 17.32 -4.72 11.31
CA PHE A 353 17.57 -4.38 12.72
C PHE A 353 18.78 -5.12 13.29
N ALA A 354 19.03 -6.37 12.90
CA ALA A 354 20.23 -7.09 13.27
C ALA A 354 21.51 -6.41 12.73
N HIS A 355 21.47 -5.88 11.49
CA HIS A 355 22.56 -5.07 10.94
C HIS A 355 22.76 -3.77 11.71
N PHE A 356 21.69 -3.09 12.09
CA PHE A 356 21.77 -1.90 12.94
C PHE A 356 22.44 -2.20 14.30
N ILE A 357 22.09 -3.33 14.92
CA ILE A 357 22.76 -3.78 16.17
C ILE A 357 24.25 -3.98 15.92
N ARG A 358 24.64 -4.73 14.88
CA ARG A 358 26.04 -4.97 14.50
C ARG A 358 26.78 -3.65 14.37
N ASP A 359 26.24 -2.69 13.61
CA ASP A 359 26.88 -1.42 13.31
C ASP A 359 27.04 -0.56 14.58
N LYS A 360 26.06 -0.58 15.48
CA LYS A 360 26.14 0.08 16.79
C LYS A 360 27.24 -0.50 17.70
N TYR A 361 27.47 -1.78 17.65
CA TYR A 361 28.56 -2.43 18.40
C TYR A 361 29.91 -2.18 17.74
N TYR A 362 29.94 -2.12 16.40
CA TYR A 362 31.15 -1.77 15.67
C TYR A 362 31.62 -0.33 16.00
N GLU A 363 30.68 0.63 16.11
CA GLU A 363 30.96 2.00 16.56
C GLU A 363 31.57 2.05 17.97
N LYS A 364 31.26 1.07 18.82
CA LYS A 364 31.85 0.91 20.17
C LYS A 364 33.20 0.18 20.19
N GLY A 365 33.79 -0.12 19.03
CA GLY A 365 35.06 -0.80 18.89
C GLY A 365 35.00 -2.34 18.88
N MET A 366 33.80 -2.94 18.94
CA MET A 366 33.61 -4.38 18.92
C MET A 366 33.43 -4.88 17.48
N LYS A 367 34.50 -5.29 16.84
CA LYS A 367 34.52 -5.60 15.39
C LYS A 367 33.99 -6.98 15.03
N ASN A 368 33.82 -7.88 15.98
CA ASN A 368 33.45 -9.28 15.71
C ASN A 368 32.19 -9.68 16.49
N ILE A 369 31.08 -9.04 16.14
CA ILE A 369 29.77 -9.26 16.76
C ILE A 369 28.94 -10.24 15.95
N GLU A 370 28.45 -11.28 16.62
CA GLU A 370 27.40 -12.16 16.12
C GLU A 370 26.04 -11.63 16.64
N VAL A 371 25.06 -11.53 15.76
CA VAL A 371 23.69 -11.14 16.12
C VAL A 371 22.73 -12.27 15.77
N LYS A 372 22.09 -12.82 16.78
CA LYS A 372 21.06 -13.85 16.66
C LYS A 372 19.71 -13.29 17.03
N ALA A 373 18.64 -13.88 16.48
CA ALA A 373 17.27 -13.56 16.85
C ALA A 373 16.47 -14.82 17.17
N GLU A 374 15.79 -14.81 18.29
CA GLU A 374 14.79 -15.80 18.63
C GLU A 374 13.41 -15.15 18.45
N CYS A 375 12.69 -15.59 17.42
CA CYS A 375 11.44 -14.96 16.99
C CYS A 375 10.34 -16.01 16.85
N TYR A 376 9.39 -16.02 17.80
CA TYR A 376 8.18 -16.85 17.74
C TYR A 376 7.04 -16.07 17.13
N VAL A 377 6.42 -16.64 16.10
CA VAL A 377 5.31 -16.01 15.36
C VAL A 377 4.13 -16.97 15.27
N THR A 378 2.93 -16.46 15.51
CA THR A 378 1.68 -17.11 15.12
C THR A 378 1.22 -16.56 13.78
N LEU A 379 0.74 -17.41 12.88
CA LEU A 379 0.16 -17.02 11.59
C LEU A 379 -1.30 -17.50 11.54
N ASN A 380 -2.23 -16.56 11.28
CA ASN A 380 -3.66 -16.84 11.03
C ASN A 380 -4.30 -17.76 12.07
N GLY A 381 -3.98 -17.56 13.37
CA GLY A 381 -4.50 -18.38 14.46
C GLY A 381 -3.79 -19.72 14.68
N GLY A 382 -2.76 -20.01 13.90
CA GLY A 382 -1.94 -21.20 14.06
C GLY A 382 -1.07 -21.16 15.33
N LYS A 383 -0.42 -22.28 15.66
CA LYS A 383 0.51 -22.37 16.80
C LYS A 383 1.73 -21.47 16.58
N GLY A 384 2.28 -20.92 17.68
CA GLY A 384 3.53 -20.16 17.66
C GLY A 384 4.70 -21.03 17.22
N ARG A 385 5.48 -20.54 16.26
CA ARG A 385 6.65 -21.24 15.68
C ARG A 385 7.80 -20.25 15.51
N LEU A 386 9.01 -20.75 15.50
CA LEU A 386 10.20 -19.96 15.19
C LEU A 386 10.13 -19.50 13.72
N LEU A 387 10.18 -18.20 13.51
CA LEU A 387 10.22 -17.59 12.17
C LEU A 387 11.66 -17.56 11.64
N ILE A 388 12.62 -17.32 12.51
CA ILE A 388 14.04 -17.19 12.20
C ILE A 388 14.78 -18.37 12.81
N ASN A 389 15.74 -18.93 12.09
CA ASN A 389 16.64 -19.94 12.64
C ASN A 389 17.55 -19.29 13.70
N PRO A 390 17.42 -19.63 14.99
CA PRO A 390 18.13 -18.96 16.08
C PRO A 390 19.65 -19.24 16.08
N ASN A 391 20.11 -20.22 15.29
CA ASN A 391 21.53 -20.54 15.17
C ASN A 391 22.26 -19.73 14.11
N VAL A 392 21.53 -18.96 13.28
CA VAL A 392 22.13 -18.18 12.20
C VAL A 392 22.61 -16.83 12.73
N ASN A 393 23.84 -16.46 12.35
CA ASN A 393 24.36 -15.12 12.55
C ASN A 393 23.75 -14.16 11.51
N LEU A 394 22.75 -13.37 11.94
CA LEU A 394 22.08 -12.39 11.06
C LEU A 394 23.01 -11.24 10.65
N ALA A 395 24.06 -10.94 11.44
CA ALA A 395 25.01 -9.90 11.11
C ALA A 395 25.81 -10.19 9.81
N GLU A 396 25.90 -11.46 9.42
CA GLU A 396 26.61 -11.90 8.21
C GLU A 396 25.66 -12.14 7.03
N GLN A 397 24.34 -12.17 7.26
CA GLN A 397 23.36 -12.35 6.18
C GLN A 397 23.20 -11.09 5.35
N GLN A 398 22.93 -11.28 4.05
CA GLN A 398 22.76 -10.15 3.13
C GLN A 398 21.29 -9.88 2.82
N GLU A 399 20.95 -8.60 2.71
CA GLU A 399 19.68 -8.19 2.12
C GLU A 399 19.68 -8.49 0.62
N GLY A 400 18.51 -8.66 0.05
CA GLY A 400 18.39 -8.85 -1.39
C GLY A 400 17.13 -9.60 -1.82
N CYS A 401 17.06 -9.80 -3.14
CA CYS A 401 15.95 -10.53 -3.78
C CYS A 401 16.17 -12.06 -3.83
N ARG A 402 17.26 -12.58 -3.25
CA ARG A 402 17.50 -14.03 -3.19
C ARG A 402 16.67 -14.68 -2.10
N ASN A 403 16.46 -16.00 -2.22
CA ASN A 403 15.82 -16.76 -1.17
C ASN A 403 16.61 -16.65 0.15
N LYS A 404 15.89 -16.49 1.25
CA LYS A 404 16.42 -16.30 2.60
C LYS A 404 16.35 -17.62 3.36
N SER A 405 17.38 -18.47 3.25
CA SER A 405 17.45 -19.80 3.88
C SER A 405 17.45 -19.79 5.41
N TRP A 406 17.65 -18.64 6.03
CA TRP A 406 17.60 -18.46 7.47
C TRP A 406 16.18 -18.25 8.02
N ILE A 407 15.17 -18.13 7.17
CA ILE A 407 13.75 -18.20 7.55
C ILE A 407 13.39 -19.67 7.66
N THR A 408 12.76 -20.07 8.77
CA THR A 408 12.32 -21.45 8.98
C THR A 408 11.14 -21.79 8.08
N GLU A 409 11.01 -23.05 7.71
CA GLU A 409 9.85 -23.52 6.94
C GLU A 409 8.58 -23.52 7.78
N TYR A 410 7.47 -23.17 7.16
CA TYR A 410 6.14 -23.29 7.75
C TYR A 410 5.55 -24.65 7.39
N ASN A 411 5.73 -25.63 8.27
CA ASN A 411 5.10 -26.94 8.13
C ASN A 411 3.75 -26.93 8.85
N ASN A 412 2.70 -27.23 8.16
CA ASN A 412 1.33 -27.32 8.72
C ASN A 412 1.20 -28.45 9.75
#